data_6ba75d1cb58c2cd193e226114bc86c45
#
_entry.id   6ba75d1cb58c2cd193e226114bc86c45
#
_cell.length_a   1.000
_cell.length_b   1.000
_cell.length_c   1.000
_cell.angle_alpha   90.00
_cell.angle_beta   90.00
_cell.angle_gamma   90.00
#
_symmetry.space_group_name_H-M   'P 1'
#
loop_
_entity.id
_entity.type
_entity.pdbx_description
1 polymer ?
#
loop_
_entity_poly.entity_id
_entity_poly.type
_entity_poly.pdbx_seq_one_letter_code
_entity_poly.pdbx_strand_id
1 'polypeptide(L)'
;MSQKHKHVLEAIYREPLSSNIQWREVESLLKHLGAEIEPSHGARFRILLNKHEFFVHHPHHGNEFAKPEVKHLRECLAAAGVTLSRYEEGL
;
A
#
# COMPACT_ATOMS: atom_id res chain seq x y z
N MET A 1 -1.41 16.29 -10.02
CA MET A 1 -1.55 14.85 -9.75
C MET A 1 -0.24 14.13 -9.98
N SER A 2 0.20 13.37 -9.04
CA SER A 2 1.52 12.73 -9.15
C SER A 2 1.43 11.39 -9.86
N GLN A 3 2.21 11.23 -10.92
CA GLN A 3 2.37 9.94 -11.58
C GLN A 3 3.03 8.92 -10.65
N LYS A 4 3.74 9.40 -9.65
CA LYS A 4 4.45 8.55 -8.71
C LYS A 4 3.50 7.61 -7.96
N HIS A 5 2.37 8.14 -7.48
CA HIS A 5 1.41 7.31 -6.75
C HIS A 5 0.77 6.26 -7.65
N LYS A 6 0.50 6.61 -8.88
CA LYS A 6 -0.03 5.65 -9.83
C LYS A 6 0.96 4.53 -10.09
N HIS A 7 2.24 4.88 -10.24
CA HIS A 7 3.28 3.87 -10.48
C HIS A 7 3.41 2.90 -9.30
N VAL A 8 3.29 3.42 -8.07
CA VAL A 8 3.33 2.56 -6.88
C VAL A 8 2.15 1.60 -6.89
N LEU A 9 0.95 2.10 -7.18
CA LEU A 9 -0.23 1.26 -7.22
C LEU A 9 -0.12 0.20 -8.31
N GLU A 10 0.39 0.58 -9.48
CA GLU A 10 0.62 -0.38 -10.57
C GLU A 10 1.60 -1.46 -10.14
N ALA A 11 2.66 -1.09 -9.41
CA ALA A 11 3.65 -2.07 -8.95
C ALA A 11 3.03 -3.05 -7.95
N ILE A 12 2.11 -2.57 -7.10
CA ILE A 12 1.43 -3.42 -6.14
C ILE A 12 0.55 -4.46 -6.86
N TYR A 13 -0.08 -4.08 -7.95
CA TYR A 13 -0.98 -4.97 -8.69
C TYR A 13 -0.32 -5.72 -9.83
N ARG A 14 0.98 -5.52 -10.02
CA ARG A 14 1.71 -6.15 -11.13
C ARG A 14 1.87 -7.65 -10.93
N GLU A 15 1.84 -8.38 -12.04
CA GLU A 15 2.18 -9.79 -12.05
C GLU A 15 3.37 -10.00 -12.98
N PRO A 16 4.39 -10.73 -12.54
CA PRO A 16 4.56 -11.33 -11.22
C PRO A 16 4.79 -10.27 -10.14
N LEU A 17 4.62 -10.68 -8.88
CA LEU A 17 4.73 -9.77 -7.75
C LEU A 17 6.09 -9.06 -7.74
N SER A 18 6.04 -7.75 -7.52
CA SER A 18 7.24 -6.95 -7.40
C SER A 18 7.85 -7.11 -6.00
N SER A 19 9.18 -7.03 -5.91
CA SER A 19 9.86 -7.09 -4.62
C SER A 19 10.69 -5.85 -4.34
N ASN A 20 10.52 -4.78 -5.14
CA ASN A 20 11.29 -3.56 -4.95
C ASN A 20 10.43 -2.35 -4.59
N ILE A 21 9.28 -2.59 -3.97
CA ILE A 21 8.40 -1.51 -3.51
C ILE A 21 8.87 -1.09 -2.12
N GLN A 22 9.12 0.20 -1.95
CA GLN A 22 9.65 0.72 -0.69
C GLN A 22 8.53 1.24 0.21
N TRP A 23 8.74 1.12 1.53
CA TRP A 23 7.77 1.58 2.52
C TRP A 23 7.38 3.04 2.30
N ARG A 24 8.36 3.92 2.03
CA ARG A 24 8.06 5.35 1.87
C ARG A 24 7.13 5.60 0.69
N GLU A 25 7.23 4.77 -0.34
CA GLU A 25 6.35 4.90 -1.51
C GLU A 25 4.92 4.50 -1.15
N VAL A 26 4.78 3.42 -0.39
CA VAL A 26 3.48 2.96 0.06
C VAL A 26 2.87 3.97 1.03
N GLU A 27 3.67 4.48 1.95
CA GLU A 27 3.20 5.48 2.90
C GLU A 27 2.69 6.72 2.18
N SER A 28 3.43 7.19 1.19
CA SER A 28 3.03 8.35 0.41
C SER A 28 1.71 8.10 -0.33
N LEU A 29 1.57 6.92 -0.92
CA LEU A 29 0.33 6.55 -1.62
C LEU A 29 -0.84 6.51 -0.65
N LEU A 30 -0.67 5.87 0.51
CA LEU A 30 -1.75 5.76 1.49
C LEU A 30 -2.20 7.14 1.97
N LYS A 31 -1.26 8.03 2.23
CA LYS A 31 -1.60 9.40 2.64
C LYS A 31 -2.34 10.14 1.53
N HIS A 32 -1.92 9.93 0.30
CA HIS A 32 -2.59 10.53 -0.84
C HIS A 32 -4.05 10.05 -0.96
N LEU A 33 -4.29 8.80 -0.59
CA LEU A 33 -5.64 8.22 -0.63
C LEU A 33 -6.49 8.62 0.57
N GLY A 34 -5.92 9.34 1.53
CA GLY A 34 -6.63 9.78 2.71
C GLY A 34 -6.61 8.80 3.87
N ALA A 35 -5.70 7.82 3.85
CA ALA A 35 -5.60 6.85 4.91
C ALA A 35 -4.98 7.45 6.17
N GLU A 36 -5.39 6.92 7.33
CA GLU A 36 -4.73 7.19 8.60
C GLU A 36 -3.71 6.10 8.85
N ILE A 37 -2.52 6.50 9.28
CA ILE A 37 -1.42 5.57 9.52
C ILE A 37 -0.90 5.79 10.94
N GLU A 38 -0.95 4.73 11.77
CA GLU A 38 -0.52 4.82 13.15
C GLU A 38 0.42 3.66 13.49
N PRO A 39 1.49 3.92 14.25
CA PRO A 39 2.33 2.83 14.74
C PRO A 39 1.53 1.87 15.62
N SER A 40 1.86 0.59 15.55
CA SER A 40 1.24 -0.43 16.35
C SER A 40 2.33 -1.29 16.96
N HIS A 41 1.94 -2.40 17.61
CA HIS A 41 2.91 -3.27 18.27
C HIS A 41 3.92 -3.84 17.29
N GLY A 42 5.18 -3.89 17.72
CA GLY A 42 6.25 -4.39 16.89
C GLY A 42 6.47 -3.45 15.71
N ALA A 43 6.91 -3.99 14.60
CA ALA A 43 7.20 -3.20 13.40
C ALA A 43 5.98 -3.13 12.48
N ARG A 44 4.79 -2.93 13.07
CA ARG A 44 3.54 -2.87 12.29
C ARG A 44 2.95 -1.47 12.35
N PHE A 45 2.21 -1.14 11.29
CA PHE A 45 1.41 0.08 11.23
C PHE A 45 -0.05 -0.28 11.04
N ARG A 46 -0.90 0.39 11.80
CA ARG A 46 -2.35 0.28 11.64
C ARG A 46 -2.77 1.30 10.59
N ILE A 47 -3.47 0.80 9.58
CA ILE A 47 -3.93 1.63 8.47
C ILE A 47 -5.46 1.65 8.47
N LEU A 48 -6.02 2.85 8.41
CA LEU A 48 -7.48 2.99 8.26
C LEU A 48 -7.74 3.71 6.96
N LEU A 49 -8.41 3.03 6.03
CA LEU A 49 -8.68 3.55 4.70
C LEU A 49 -10.08 3.15 4.28
N ASN A 50 -10.90 4.15 3.93
CA ASN A 50 -12.28 3.91 3.49
C ASN A 50 -13.06 3.05 4.47
N LYS A 51 -12.87 3.31 5.77
CA LYS A 51 -13.53 2.57 6.86
C LYS A 51 -13.04 1.13 7.00
N HIS A 52 -11.97 0.75 6.30
CA HIS A 52 -11.34 -0.57 6.44
C HIS A 52 -10.06 -0.43 7.23
N GLU A 53 -9.92 -1.24 8.26
CA GLU A 53 -8.71 -1.27 9.07
C GLU A 53 -7.88 -2.48 8.70
N PHE A 54 -6.58 -2.25 8.52
CA PHE A 54 -5.68 -3.36 8.28
C PHE A 54 -4.30 -3.01 8.81
N PHE A 55 -3.43 -3.99 8.88
CA PHE A 55 -2.08 -3.82 9.43
C PHE A 55 -1.05 -4.19 8.38
N VAL A 56 0.01 -3.39 8.33
CA VAL A 56 1.11 -3.59 7.40
C VAL A 56 2.40 -3.63 8.19
N HIS A 57 3.24 -4.63 7.93
CA HIS A 57 4.55 -4.70 8.57
C HIS A 57 5.53 -3.75 7.90
N HIS A 58 6.26 -3.01 8.72
CA HIS A 58 7.37 -2.22 8.21
C HIS A 58 8.50 -3.19 7.85
N PRO A 59 9.14 -3.04 6.68
CA PRO A 59 10.22 -3.95 6.32
C PRO A 59 11.35 -3.94 7.35
N HIS A 60 11.84 -5.12 7.69
CA HIS A 60 12.91 -5.26 8.68
C HIS A 60 14.29 -4.96 8.13
N HIS A 61 14.51 -5.31 6.88
CA HIS A 61 15.81 -5.13 6.24
C HIS A 61 15.66 -4.18 5.07
N GLY A 62 16.35 -3.04 5.15
CA GLY A 62 16.14 -2.00 4.17
C GLY A 62 14.73 -1.45 4.27
N ASN A 63 14.21 -0.95 3.17
CA ASN A 63 12.88 -0.35 3.14
C ASN A 63 11.96 -1.01 2.13
N GLU A 64 12.34 -2.20 1.63
CA GLU A 64 11.59 -2.86 0.57
C GLU A 64 10.74 -3.99 1.12
N PHE A 65 9.53 -4.09 0.57
CA PHE A 65 8.60 -5.15 0.93
C PHE A 65 8.98 -6.45 0.25
N ALA A 66 8.87 -7.57 0.98
CA ALA A 66 8.98 -8.89 0.39
C ALA A 66 7.70 -9.20 -0.39
N LYS A 67 7.78 -10.15 -1.33
CA LYS A 67 6.64 -10.50 -2.17
C LYS A 67 5.37 -10.86 -1.38
N PRO A 68 5.46 -11.69 -0.31
CA PRO A 68 4.26 -11.99 0.47
C PRO A 68 3.63 -10.74 1.09
N GLU A 69 4.45 -9.77 1.46
CA GLU A 69 3.96 -8.53 2.04
C GLU A 69 3.26 -7.67 0.99
N VAL A 70 3.78 -7.68 -0.24
CA VAL A 70 3.13 -6.98 -1.35
C VAL A 70 1.76 -7.59 -1.64
N LYS A 71 1.69 -8.93 -1.61
CA LYS A 71 0.42 -9.62 -1.84
C LYS A 71 -0.59 -9.26 -0.77
N HIS A 72 -0.16 -9.22 0.50
CA HIS A 72 -1.03 -8.83 1.60
C HIS A 72 -1.54 -7.40 1.42
N LEU A 73 -0.65 -6.49 1.05
CA LEU A 73 -1.02 -5.10 0.82
C LEU A 73 -2.03 -4.98 -0.30
N ARG A 74 -1.82 -5.73 -1.38
CA ARG A 74 -2.75 -5.75 -2.51
C ARG A 74 -4.15 -6.17 -2.06
N GLU A 75 -4.21 -7.24 -1.27
CA GLU A 75 -5.49 -7.75 -0.78
C GLU A 75 -6.20 -6.72 0.10
N CYS A 76 -5.44 -6.05 0.96
CA CYS A 76 -6.00 -5.03 1.83
C CYS A 76 -6.53 -3.84 1.04
N LEU A 77 -5.78 -3.38 0.06
CA LEU A 77 -6.21 -2.26 -0.77
C LEU A 77 -7.45 -2.62 -1.59
N ALA A 78 -7.49 -3.84 -2.13
CA ALA A 78 -8.65 -4.28 -2.89
C ALA A 78 -9.90 -4.32 -2.02
N ALA A 79 -9.76 -4.81 -0.78
CA ALA A 79 -10.87 -4.85 0.17
C ALA A 79 -11.37 -3.45 0.50
N ALA A 80 -10.47 -2.47 0.52
CA ALA A 80 -10.83 -1.07 0.78
C ALA A 80 -11.35 -0.36 -0.47
N GLY A 81 -11.46 -1.06 -1.58
CA GLY A 81 -11.98 -0.48 -2.82
C GLY A 81 -10.95 0.24 -3.67
N VAL A 82 -9.68 0.07 -3.37
CA VAL A 82 -8.61 0.74 -4.11
C VAL A 82 -8.03 -0.23 -5.13
N THR A 83 -8.47 -0.10 -6.36
CA THR A 83 -7.95 -0.88 -7.48
C THR A 83 -7.45 0.09 -8.55
N LEU A 84 -6.72 -0.44 -9.53
CA LEU A 84 -6.20 0.41 -10.60
C LEU A 84 -7.33 1.09 -11.36
N SER A 85 -8.38 0.36 -11.72
CA SER A 85 -9.46 0.97 -12.49
C SER A 85 -10.19 2.02 -11.68
N ARG A 86 -10.42 1.81 -10.38
CA ARG A 86 -11.06 2.82 -9.57
C ARG A 86 -10.19 4.05 -9.38
N TYR A 87 -8.89 3.84 -9.25
CA TYR A 87 -7.96 4.96 -9.13
C TYR A 87 -7.96 5.81 -10.40
N GLU A 88 -8.01 5.14 -11.56
CA GLU A 88 -8.05 5.84 -12.84
C GLU A 88 -9.37 6.56 -13.07
N GLU A 89 -10.43 6.10 -12.41
CA GLU A 89 -11.74 6.76 -12.47
C GLU A 89 -11.84 7.95 -11.52
N GLY A 90 -10.79 8.25 -10.78
CA GLY A 90 -10.77 9.39 -9.90
C GLY A 90 -11.34 9.14 -8.53
N LEU A 91 -10.96 8.06 -7.93
CA LEU A 91 -11.37 7.67 -6.58
C LEU A 91 -11.72 8.84 -5.71
#